data_0746b22e5eb942c73b78e088f3f10180
#
_entry.id   0746b22e5eb942c73b78e088f3f10180
#
_cell.length_a   1.000
_cell.length_b   1.000
_cell.length_c   1.000
_cell.angle_alpha   90.00
_cell.angle_beta   90.00
_cell.angle_gamma   90.00
#
_symmetry.space_group_name_H-M   'P 1'
#
loop_
_entity.id
_entity.type
_entity.pdbx_description
1 polymer ?
#
loop_
_entity_poly.entity_id
_entity_poly.type
_entity_poly.pdbx_seq_one_letter_code
_entity_poly.pdbx_strand_id
1 'polypeptide(L)' 'MEPHDFIVEDIQGDYAFLKQTDSESTSPFQVAMALLPPETDIGTKLRGFMGMFEVIE' A
#
# COMPACT_ATOMS: atom_id res chain seq x y z
N MET A 1 -4.17 -5.75 16.97
CA MET A 1 -3.34 -5.62 15.77
C MET A 1 -3.29 -4.17 15.34
N GLU A 2 -2.11 -3.64 15.12
CA GLU A 2 -1.95 -2.22 14.83
C GLU A 2 -1.94 -1.98 13.33
N PRO A 3 -2.48 -0.85 12.86
CA PRO A 3 -2.38 -0.50 11.46
C PRO A 3 -0.94 -0.16 11.08
N HIS A 4 -0.62 -0.40 9.83
CA HIS A 4 0.69 -0.10 9.28
C HIS A 4 0.55 0.85 8.10
N ASP A 5 1.52 1.74 7.97
CA ASP A 5 1.54 2.71 6.88
C ASP A 5 2.41 2.19 5.73
N PHE A 6 1.94 2.45 4.52
CA PHE A 6 2.62 2.01 3.31
C PHE A 6 2.68 3.15 2.30
N ILE A 7 3.62 3.03 1.37
CA ILE A 7 3.67 3.91 0.21
C ILE A 7 3.66 3.04 -1.05
N VAL A 8 2.97 3.49 -2.07
CA VAL A 8 2.96 2.79 -3.34
C VAL A 8 4.25 3.13 -4.09
N GLU A 9 5.11 2.13 -4.28
CA GLU A 9 6.36 2.32 -5.00
C GLU A 9 6.20 2.21 -6.50
N ASP A 10 5.30 1.32 -6.95
CA ASP A 10 5.10 1.07 -8.37
C ASP A 10 3.73 0.43 -8.58
N ILE A 11 3.25 0.52 -9.82
CA ILE A 11 2.01 -0.14 -10.23
C ILE A 11 2.31 -0.83 -11.54
N GLN A 12 2.04 -2.13 -11.60
CA GLN A 12 2.24 -2.92 -12.81
C GLN A 12 1.00 -3.74 -13.09
N GLY A 13 0.30 -3.41 -14.18
CA GLY A 13 -0.93 -4.09 -14.55
C GLY A 13 -1.99 -3.94 -13.46
N ASP A 14 -2.45 -5.06 -12.93
CA ASP A 14 -3.49 -5.07 -11.90
C ASP A 14 -2.94 -5.10 -10.49
N TYR A 15 -1.64 -4.88 -10.32
CA TYR A 15 -0.98 -4.99 -9.02
C TYR A 15 -0.20 -3.75 -8.67
N ALA A 16 -0.24 -3.39 -7.39
CA ALA A 16 0.59 -2.33 -6.84
C ALA A 16 1.67 -2.95 -5.96
N PHE A 17 2.84 -2.32 -5.95
CA PHE A 17 3.94 -2.72 -5.08
C PHE A 17 4.03 -1.72 -3.95
N LEU A 18 3.80 -2.20 -2.73
CA LEU A 18 3.75 -1.36 -1.54
C LEU A 18 4.99 -1.59 -0.70
N LYS A 19 5.47 -0.54 -0.09
CA LYS A 19 6.54 -0.61 0.89
C LYS A 19 6.04 -0.05 2.21
N GLN A 20 6.30 -0.78 3.29
CA GLN A 20 5.90 -0.35 4.63
C GLN A 20 6.82 0.79 5.08
N THR A 21 6.23 1.93 5.46
CA THR A 21 7.01 3.11 5.80
C THR A 21 7.35 3.19 7.28
N ASP A 22 6.67 2.41 8.11
CA ASP A 22 6.90 2.39 9.55
C ASP A 22 7.86 1.30 9.99
N SER A 23 8.57 0.68 9.05
CA SER A 23 9.55 -0.36 9.33
C SER A 23 10.76 -0.16 8.42
N GLU A 24 11.95 -0.43 8.98
CA GLU A 24 13.19 -0.22 8.25
C GLU A 24 13.58 -1.37 7.33
N SER A 25 13.06 -2.54 7.56
CA SER A 25 13.56 -3.75 6.90
C SER A 25 12.49 -4.48 6.12
N THR A 26 11.77 -3.75 5.30
CA THR A 26 10.71 -4.37 4.52
C THR A 26 11.06 -4.44 3.06
N SER A 27 10.70 -5.56 2.44
CA SER A 27 10.69 -5.67 1.00
C SER A 27 9.32 -5.24 0.48
N PRO A 28 9.27 -4.65 -0.72
CA PRO A 28 7.98 -4.35 -1.33
C PRO A 28 7.15 -5.61 -1.48
N PHE A 29 5.84 -5.50 -1.29
CA PHE A 29 4.96 -6.62 -1.52
C PHE A 29 3.85 -6.25 -2.48
N GLN A 30 3.34 -7.25 -3.16
CA GLN A 30 2.38 -7.10 -4.24
C GLN A 30 0.97 -7.18 -3.70
N VAL A 31 0.15 -6.20 -4.06
CA VAL A 31 -1.26 -6.15 -3.65
C VAL A 31 -2.10 -5.87 -4.90
N ALA A 32 -3.18 -6.61 -5.05
CA ALA A 32 -4.08 -6.38 -6.17
C ALA A 32 -4.71 -4.99 -6.07
N MET A 33 -4.71 -4.26 -7.19
CA MET A 33 -5.31 -2.92 -7.24
C MET A 33 -6.77 -2.93 -6.83
N ALA A 34 -7.46 -4.03 -7.08
CA ALA A 34 -8.87 -4.17 -6.70
C ALA A 34 -9.10 -4.08 -5.20
N LEU A 35 -8.06 -4.31 -4.39
CA LEU A 35 -8.14 -4.22 -2.93
C LEU A 35 -7.81 -2.82 -2.41
N LEU A 36 -7.43 -1.92 -3.30
CA LEU A 36 -7.00 -0.56 -2.94
C LEU A 36 -8.06 0.45 -3.33
N PRO A 37 -8.09 1.63 -2.67
CA PRO A 37 -8.99 2.69 -3.08
C PRO A 37 -8.78 3.11 -4.54
N PRO A 38 -9.82 3.55 -5.24
CA PRO A 38 -9.70 3.88 -6.67
C PRO A 38 -8.78 5.06 -6.96
N GLU A 39 -8.54 5.91 -5.99
CA GLU A 39 -7.62 7.04 -6.15
C GLU A 39 -6.16 6.68 -5.93
N THR A 40 -5.84 5.41 -5.68
CA THR A 40 -4.47 4.97 -5.43
C THR A 40 -3.61 5.14 -6.67
N ASP A 41 -2.43 5.72 -6.48
CA ASP A 41 -1.46 5.95 -7.54
C ASP A 41 -0.05 5.80 -6.98
N ILE A 42 0.95 5.84 -7.85
CA ILE A 42 2.35 5.79 -7.42
C ILE A 42 2.62 6.99 -6.51
N GLY A 43 3.23 6.71 -5.36
CA GLY A 43 3.51 7.74 -4.36
C GLY A 43 2.40 7.95 -3.35
N THR A 44 1.24 7.32 -3.55
CA THR A 44 0.13 7.43 -2.60
C THR A 44 0.50 6.75 -1.28
N LYS A 45 0.19 7.40 -0.18
CA LYS A 45 0.36 6.80 1.15
C LYS A 45 -0.93 6.15 1.60
N LEU A 46 -0.80 4.94 2.08
CA LEU A 46 -1.93 4.12 2.49
C LEU A 46 -1.73 3.64 3.93
N ARG A 47 -2.83 3.41 4.60
CA ARG A 47 -2.83 2.73 5.89
C ARG A 47 -3.56 1.41 5.74
N GLY A 48 -2.89 0.32 6.09
CA GLY A 48 -3.47 -1.02 6.04
C GLY A 48 -3.79 -1.53 7.42
N PHE A 49 -4.97 -2.11 7.57
CA PHE A 49 -5.42 -2.69 8.84
C PHE A 49 -6.44 -3.78 8.54
N MET A 50 -6.18 -4.97 9.04
CA MET A 50 -7.07 -6.12 8.90
C MET A 50 -7.49 -6.41 7.45
N GLY A 51 -6.52 -6.31 6.54
CA GLY A 51 -6.76 -6.60 5.12
C GLY A 51 -7.40 -5.47 4.33
N MET A 52 -7.63 -4.33 4.95
CA MET A 52 -8.21 -3.16 4.29
C MET A 52 -7.19 -2.06 4.17
N PHE A 53 -7.28 -1.29 3.10
CA PHE A 53 -6.37 -0.17 2.88
C PHE A 53 -7.16 1.11 2.66
N GLU A 54 -6.63 2.22 3.19
CA GLU A 54 -7.22 3.52 2.95
C GLU A 54 -6.13 4.54 2.62
N VAL A 55 -6.47 5.52 1.81
CA VAL A 55 -5.55 6.59 1.46
C VAL A 55 -5.48 7.56 2.64
N ILE A 56 -4.26 7.82 3.10
CA ILE A 56 -4.04 8.78 4.18
C ILE A 56 -3.36 10.05 3.70
N GLU A 57 -2.94 10.06 2.43
CA GLU A 57 -2.37 11.27 1.84
C GLU A 57 -2.31 11.20 0.33
#